data_32e1083ff904486a7601923b9a6a06fd
#
_entry.id   32e1083ff904486a7601923b9a6a06fd
#
_cell.length_a   1.000
_cell.length_b   1.000
_cell.length_c   1.000
_cell.angle_alpha   90.00
_cell.angle_beta   90.00
_cell.angle_gamma   90.00
#
_symmetry.space_group_name_H-M   'P 1'
#
loop_
_entity.id
_entity.type
_entity.pdbx_description
1 polymer ?
#
loop_
_entity_poly.entity_id
_entity_poly.type
_entity_poly.pdbx_seq_one_letter_code
_entity_poly.pdbx_strand_id
1 'polypeptide(L)'
;GKSGHIGQKIAATLSSTGTASIFIHPTEAAHGDMGLINKKDIVLLISNSGETDEIINILPSLKRHSKRIVSLTSNKSSSISKRADISIEIRSKKEACPLDLAPTSSTTNALAFGDALAIALLEAKGFSKKDFAYSHPAGKLGKKLITQVKDLMHTGDSIPKVNQKTILDKALIE
;
A
#
# COMPACT_ATOMS: atom_id res chain seq x y z
N GLY A 1 -7.95 -15.94 0.04
CA GLY A 1 -9.33 -15.59 -0.29
C GLY A 1 -9.52 -14.09 -0.48
N LYS A 2 -10.76 -13.58 -0.46
CA LYS A 2 -11.06 -12.15 -0.75
C LYS A 2 -10.34 -11.16 0.19
N SER A 3 -10.22 -11.49 1.49
CA SER A 3 -9.46 -10.66 2.44
C SER A 3 -8.01 -10.47 2.04
N GLY A 4 -7.37 -11.45 1.39
CA GLY A 4 -6.01 -11.33 0.87
C GLY A 4 -5.90 -10.28 -0.23
N HIS A 5 -6.83 -10.25 -1.20
CA HIS A 5 -6.84 -9.23 -2.24
C HIS A 5 -7.06 -7.82 -1.67
N ILE A 6 -7.92 -7.70 -0.64
CA ILE A 6 -8.10 -6.43 0.09
C ILE A 6 -6.81 -6.05 0.82
N GLY A 7 -6.14 -7.00 1.49
CA GLY A 7 -4.87 -6.77 2.15
C GLY A 7 -3.77 -6.27 1.20
N GLN A 8 -3.68 -6.87 0.00
CA GLN A 8 -2.76 -6.42 -1.06
C GLN A 8 -3.04 -4.96 -1.47
N LYS A 9 -4.32 -4.62 -1.69
CA LYS A 9 -4.70 -3.24 -2.05
C LYS A 9 -4.37 -2.26 -0.92
N ILE A 10 -4.68 -2.59 0.32
CA ILE A 10 -4.38 -1.74 1.47
C ILE A 10 -2.87 -1.51 1.59
N ALA A 11 -2.05 -2.56 1.48
CA ALA A 11 -0.60 -2.45 1.51
C ALA A 11 -0.07 -1.54 0.39
N ALA A 12 -0.59 -1.69 -0.84
CA ALA A 12 -0.22 -0.85 -1.97
C ALA A 12 -0.59 0.64 -1.73
N THR A 13 -1.80 0.90 -1.20
CA THR A 13 -2.24 2.27 -0.88
C THR A 13 -1.37 2.90 0.20
N LEU A 14 -1.10 2.18 1.30
CA LEU A 14 -0.22 2.63 2.38
C LEU A 14 1.17 2.99 1.84
N SER A 15 1.77 2.11 1.03
CA SER A 15 3.10 2.34 0.45
C SER A 15 3.11 3.57 -0.45
N SER A 16 2.10 3.75 -1.28
CA SER A 16 1.99 4.90 -2.20
C SER A 16 1.72 6.23 -1.48
N THR A 17 1.23 6.18 -0.26
CA THR A 17 0.92 7.34 0.58
C THR A 17 1.92 7.56 1.73
N GLY A 18 3.12 7.00 1.64
CA GLY A 18 4.23 7.29 2.55
C GLY A 18 4.31 6.40 3.80
N THR A 19 3.52 5.31 3.85
CA THR A 19 3.65 4.30 4.90
C THR A 19 4.13 3.00 4.27
N ALA A 20 5.42 2.69 4.43
CA ALA A 20 5.98 1.42 3.94
C ALA A 20 5.16 0.24 4.44
N SER A 21 4.67 -0.58 3.54
CA SER A 21 3.78 -1.69 3.85
C SER A 21 3.93 -2.80 2.82
N ILE A 22 3.87 -4.03 3.29
CA ILE A 22 3.90 -5.24 2.44
C ILE A 22 2.72 -6.13 2.81
N PHE A 23 2.22 -6.86 1.85
CA PHE A 23 1.25 -7.92 2.08
C PHE A 23 1.98 -9.26 2.24
N ILE A 24 1.61 -10.01 3.27
CA ILE A 24 2.10 -11.37 3.50
C ILE A 24 0.89 -12.30 3.63
N HIS A 25 0.87 -13.37 2.85
CA HIS A 25 -0.14 -14.40 3.03
C HIS A 25 0.18 -15.25 4.27
N PRO A 26 -0.80 -15.60 5.13
CA PRO A 26 -0.49 -16.33 6.37
C PRO A 26 0.15 -17.71 6.13
N THR A 27 -0.17 -18.37 5.03
CA THR A 27 0.48 -19.62 4.65
C THR A 27 1.97 -19.41 4.34
N GLU A 28 2.30 -18.38 3.57
CA GLU A 28 3.70 -18.05 3.23
C GLU A 28 4.46 -17.59 4.48
N ALA A 29 3.79 -16.83 5.36
CA ALA A 29 4.37 -16.47 6.66
C ALA A 29 4.76 -17.70 7.50
N ALA A 30 3.95 -18.76 7.47
CA ALA A 30 4.24 -20.01 8.17
C ALA A 30 5.45 -20.77 7.56
N HIS A 31 5.78 -20.50 6.29
CA HIS A 31 6.84 -21.21 5.56
C HIS A 31 8.08 -20.36 5.23
N GLY A 32 8.24 -19.20 5.88
CA GLY A 32 9.48 -18.41 5.79
C GLY A 32 9.29 -16.91 5.72
N ASP A 33 8.19 -16.42 5.14
CA ASP A 33 7.96 -14.98 4.98
C ASP A 33 7.76 -14.24 6.31
N MET A 34 7.68 -14.96 7.44
CA MET A 34 7.80 -14.37 8.77
C MET A 34 9.10 -13.56 8.93
N GLY A 35 10.15 -13.92 8.20
CA GLY A 35 11.43 -13.19 8.17
C GLY A 35 11.33 -11.76 7.62
N LEU A 36 10.24 -11.40 6.92
CA LEU A 36 9.99 -10.04 6.45
C LEU A 36 9.52 -9.11 7.58
N ILE A 37 9.09 -9.67 8.73
CA ILE A 37 8.52 -8.90 9.84
C ILE A 37 9.61 -8.58 10.85
N ASN A 38 9.74 -7.31 11.19
CA ASN A 38 10.70 -6.80 12.17
C ASN A 38 10.03 -6.42 13.49
N LYS A 39 10.79 -6.39 14.57
CA LYS A 39 10.32 -6.02 15.92
C LYS A 39 9.72 -4.62 16.04
N LYS A 40 9.93 -3.76 15.05
CA LYS A 40 9.35 -2.40 15.02
C LYS A 40 8.05 -2.32 14.22
N ASP A 41 7.71 -3.39 13.49
CA ASP A 41 6.56 -3.39 12.59
C ASP A 41 5.25 -3.61 13.34
N ILE A 42 4.19 -3.06 12.78
CA ILE A 42 2.81 -3.30 13.19
C ILE A 42 2.20 -4.24 12.16
N VAL A 43 1.60 -5.32 12.63
CA VAL A 43 0.93 -6.31 11.77
C VAL A 43 -0.56 -6.07 11.81
N LEU A 44 -1.16 -5.81 10.63
CA LEU A 44 -2.61 -5.71 10.46
C LEU A 44 -3.15 -7.05 9.95
N LEU A 45 -3.91 -7.75 10.78
CA LEU A 45 -4.57 -8.99 10.45
C LEU A 45 -5.98 -8.72 9.91
N ILE A 46 -6.29 -9.22 8.72
CA ILE A 46 -7.58 -9.00 8.07
C ILE A 46 -8.30 -10.36 7.94
N SER A 47 -9.34 -10.54 8.72
CA SER A 47 -10.18 -11.74 8.68
C SER A 47 -11.62 -11.37 9.05
N ASN A 48 -12.56 -11.55 8.13
CA ASN A 48 -13.95 -11.18 8.40
C ASN A 48 -14.53 -11.96 9.60
N SER A 49 -14.38 -13.29 9.64
CA SER A 49 -14.82 -14.10 10.78
C SER A 49 -13.97 -13.90 12.03
N GLY A 50 -12.68 -13.60 11.86
CA GLY A 50 -11.69 -13.60 12.93
C GLY A 50 -11.33 -15.00 13.45
N GLU A 51 -11.69 -16.05 12.69
CA GLU A 51 -11.45 -17.47 13.02
C GLU A 51 -10.70 -18.20 11.89
N THR A 52 -9.88 -17.48 11.13
CA THR A 52 -9.08 -18.06 10.05
C THR A 52 -7.91 -18.85 10.66
N ASP A 53 -7.90 -20.15 10.50
CA ASP A 53 -6.94 -21.08 11.13
C ASP A 53 -5.49 -20.75 10.76
N GLU A 54 -5.22 -20.41 9.50
CA GLU A 54 -3.88 -20.06 9.02
C GLU A 54 -3.33 -18.83 9.75
N ILE A 55 -4.18 -17.88 10.14
CA ILE A 55 -3.77 -16.70 10.92
C ILE A 55 -3.61 -17.09 12.39
N ILE A 56 -4.55 -17.86 12.94
CA ILE A 56 -4.53 -18.29 14.35
C ILE A 56 -3.25 -19.06 14.65
N ASN A 57 -2.83 -19.94 13.76
CA ASN A 57 -1.66 -20.79 13.93
C ASN A 57 -0.35 -20.00 13.98
N ILE A 58 -0.25 -18.87 13.27
CA ILE A 58 0.96 -18.04 13.26
C ILE A 58 0.95 -16.93 14.32
N LEU A 59 -0.18 -16.66 14.99
CA LEU A 59 -0.30 -15.59 15.99
C LEU A 59 0.78 -15.62 17.09
N PRO A 60 1.13 -16.78 17.68
CA PRO A 60 2.20 -16.82 18.70
C PRO A 60 3.55 -16.34 18.15
N SER A 61 3.85 -16.69 16.90
CA SER A 61 5.05 -16.23 16.21
C SER A 61 5.00 -14.72 15.90
N LEU A 62 3.88 -14.23 15.37
CA LEU A 62 3.68 -12.81 15.10
C LEU A 62 3.91 -11.95 16.34
N LYS A 63 3.39 -12.38 17.51
CA LYS A 63 3.61 -11.67 18.78
C LYS A 63 5.09 -11.57 19.20
N ARG A 64 5.91 -12.52 18.78
CA ARG A 64 7.36 -12.48 19.04
C ARG A 64 8.13 -11.63 18.04
N HIS A 65 7.63 -11.50 16.81
CA HIS A 65 8.33 -10.85 15.69
C HIS A 65 7.90 -9.41 15.45
N SER A 66 6.72 -9.00 15.89
CA SER A 66 6.19 -7.66 15.65
C SER A 66 6.11 -6.79 16.90
N LYS A 67 5.96 -5.48 16.71
CA LYS A 67 5.76 -4.52 17.80
C LYS A 67 4.34 -4.57 18.35
N ARG A 68 3.36 -4.68 17.47
CA ARG A 68 1.93 -4.71 17.77
C ARG A 68 1.16 -5.49 16.72
N ILE A 69 0.09 -6.11 17.14
CA ILE A 69 -0.88 -6.76 16.28
C ILE A 69 -2.20 -6.00 16.34
N VAL A 70 -2.69 -5.60 15.18
CA VAL A 70 -4.01 -4.98 14.99
C VAL A 70 -4.89 -5.97 14.24
N SER A 71 -6.08 -6.27 14.73
CA SER A 71 -7.05 -7.10 14.00
C SER A 71 -8.16 -6.26 13.38
N LEU A 72 -8.52 -6.61 12.15
CA LEU A 72 -9.65 -6.07 11.42
C LEU A 72 -10.63 -7.20 11.11
N THR A 73 -11.78 -7.20 11.77
CA THR A 73 -12.74 -8.32 11.74
C THR A 73 -14.17 -7.84 11.96
N SER A 74 -15.17 -8.63 11.60
CA SER A 74 -16.57 -8.34 11.94
C SER A 74 -16.97 -8.84 13.33
N ASN A 75 -16.08 -9.53 14.06
CA ASN A 75 -16.39 -10.14 15.35
C ASN A 75 -15.30 -9.87 16.40
N LYS A 76 -15.59 -8.95 17.32
CA LYS A 76 -14.71 -8.62 18.46
C LYS A 76 -14.45 -9.77 19.41
N SER A 77 -15.35 -10.74 19.45
CA SER A 77 -15.24 -11.91 20.34
C SER A 77 -14.43 -13.05 19.72
N SER A 78 -13.96 -12.89 18.48
CA SER A 78 -13.20 -13.90 17.76
C SER A 78 -11.83 -14.18 18.39
N SER A 79 -11.28 -15.34 18.03
CA SER A 79 -9.95 -15.79 18.48
C SER A 79 -8.84 -14.82 18.10
N ILE A 80 -8.88 -14.25 16.89
CA ILE A 80 -7.92 -13.27 16.41
C ILE A 80 -8.06 -11.96 17.20
N SER A 81 -9.29 -11.46 17.38
CA SER A 81 -9.54 -10.22 18.12
C SER A 81 -9.08 -10.28 19.57
N LYS A 82 -9.37 -11.35 20.27
CA LYS A 82 -8.95 -11.55 21.67
C LYS A 82 -7.44 -11.61 21.86
N ARG A 83 -6.72 -12.01 20.83
CA ARG A 83 -5.25 -12.16 20.87
C ARG A 83 -4.52 -10.96 20.27
N ALA A 84 -5.19 -10.04 19.57
CA ALA A 84 -4.62 -8.81 19.05
C ALA A 84 -4.40 -7.78 20.17
N ASP A 85 -3.44 -6.87 19.99
CA ASP A 85 -3.25 -5.74 20.91
C ASP A 85 -4.33 -4.68 20.72
N ILE A 86 -4.80 -4.51 19.48
CA ILE A 86 -5.90 -3.61 19.11
C ILE A 86 -6.85 -4.38 18.21
N SER A 87 -8.13 -4.35 18.53
CA SER A 87 -9.17 -4.96 17.70
C SER A 87 -10.11 -3.92 17.14
N ILE A 88 -10.19 -3.88 15.81
CA ILE A 88 -11.07 -2.99 15.06
C ILE A 88 -12.20 -3.82 14.47
N GLU A 89 -13.42 -3.44 14.81
CA GLU A 89 -14.61 -4.13 14.33
C GLU A 89 -15.19 -3.39 13.13
N ILE A 90 -15.31 -4.11 12.01
CA ILE A 90 -15.96 -3.64 10.79
C ILE A 90 -17.14 -4.55 10.48
N ARG A 91 -18.35 -4.14 10.81
CA ARG A 91 -19.55 -4.93 10.55
C ARG A 91 -20.24 -4.51 9.26
N SER A 92 -20.71 -5.49 8.50
CA SER A 92 -21.80 -5.35 7.55
C SER A 92 -23.04 -6.08 8.11
N LYS A 93 -24.24 -5.51 7.90
CA LYS A 93 -25.48 -6.18 8.34
C LYS A 93 -25.70 -7.49 7.57
N LYS A 94 -25.39 -7.47 6.28
CA LYS A 94 -25.42 -8.63 5.37
C LYS A 94 -24.53 -8.38 4.17
N GLU A 95 -24.19 -9.43 3.46
CA GLU A 95 -23.56 -9.30 2.16
C GLU A 95 -24.57 -8.82 1.09
N ALA A 96 -24.10 -8.14 0.04
CA ALA A 96 -24.97 -7.71 -1.07
C ALA A 96 -25.41 -8.89 -1.95
N CYS A 97 -24.77 -10.03 -1.82
CA CYS A 97 -25.12 -11.27 -2.48
C CYS A 97 -26.52 -11.75 -2.02
N PRO A 98 -27.45 -12.12 -2.93
CA PRO A 98 -28.76 -12.61 -2.56
C PRO A 98 -28.75 -13.84 -1.62
N LEU A 99 -27.66 -14.63 -1.68
CA LEU A 99 -27.45 -15.80 -0.83
C LEU A 99 -26.74 -15.47 0.49
N ASP A 100 -26.35 -14.20 0.69
CA ASP A 100 -25.53 -13.75 1.85
C ASP A 100 -24.20 -14.52 2.03
N LEU A 101 -23.65 -15.06 0.95
CA LEU A 101 -22.44 -15.91 0.98
C LEU A 101 -21.21 -15.25 0.37
N ALA A 102 -21.38 -14.56 -0.75
CA ALA A 102 -20.24 -13.93 -1.45
C ALA A 102 -19.79 -12.67 -0.72
N PRO A 103 -18.50 -12.59 -0.30
CA PRO A 103 -17.96 -11.39 0.36
C PRO A 103 -18.04 -10.17 -0.58
N THR A 104 -18.86 -9.21 -0.22
CA THR A 104 -19.14 -7.96 -0.96
C THR A 104 -19.13 -6.77 -0.01
N SER A 105 -20.19 -6.60 0.80
CA SER A 105 -20.28 -5.52 1.80
C SER A 105 -19.14 -5.59 2.80
N SER A 106 -18.79 -6.76 3.28
CA SER A 106 -17.67 -6.97 4.22
C SER A 106 -16.32 -6.56 3.61
N THR A 107 -16.05 -6.93 2.36
CA THR A 107 -14.81 -6.57 1.66
C THR A 107 -14.76 -5.09 1.33
N THR A 108 -15.89 -4.48 0.97
CA THR A 108 -15.99 -3.03 0.72
C THR A 108 -15.72 -2.24 1.99
N ASN A 109 -16.28 -2.66 3.13
CA ASN A 109 -16.01 -2.02 4.42
C ASN A 109 -14.54 -2.11 4.82
N ALA A 110 -13.91 -3.27 4.64
CA ALA A 110 -12.49 -3.46 4.91
C ALA A 110 -11.62 -2.58 4.00
N LEU A 111 -11.99 -2.43 2.73
CA LEU A 111 -11.32 -1.58 1.76
C LEU A 111 -11.44 -0.10 2.16
N ALA A 112 -12.64 0.37 2.45
CA ALA A 112 -12.90 1.74 2.87
C ALA A 112 -12.14 2.10 4.16
N PHE A 113 -12.13 1.19 5.14
CA PHE A 113 -11.32 1.35 6.35
C PHE A 113 -9.82 1.48 6.02
N GLY A 114 -9.30 0.62 5.15
CA GLY A 114 -7.89 0.66 4.76
C GLY A 114 -7.49 1.97 4.08
N ASP A 115 -8.36 2.52 3.23
CA ASP A 115 -8.14 3.81 2.59
C ASP A 115 -8.21 4.97 3.61
N ALA A 116 -9.19 4.95 4.51
CA ALA A 116 -9.28 5.93 5.59
C ALA A 116 -8.03 5.91 6.48
N LEU A 117 -7.53 4.72 6.83
CA LEU A 117 -6.28 4.55 7.58
C LEU A 117 -5.08 5.13 6.83
N ALA A 118 -4.98 4.86 5.52
CA ALA A 118 -3.88 5.37 4.70
C ALA A 118 -3.89 6.91 4.64
N ILE A 119 -5.06 7.53 4.49
CA ILE A 119 -5.20 8.99 4.47
C ILE A 119 -4.90 9.61 5.85
N ALA A 120 -5.40 9.00 6.93
CA ALA A 120 -5.09 9.47 8.29
C ALA A 120 -3.58 9.43 8.59
N LEU A 121 -2.89 8.38 8.14
CA LEU A 121 -1.44 8.26 8.29
C LEU A 121 -0.68 9.23 7.38
N LEU A 122 -1.16 9.48 6.18
CA LEU A 122 -0.62 10.49 5.26
C LEU A 122 -0.64 11.87 5.92
N GLU A 123 -1.78 12.27 6.50
CA GLU A 123 -1.92 13.54 7.22
C GLU A 123 -1.02 13.60 8.45
N ALA A 124 -1.05 12.57 9.28
CA ALA A 124 -0.25 12.50 10.50
C ALA A 124 1.26 12.58 10.24
N LYS A 125 1.73 12.12 9.07
CA LYS A 125 3.12 12.19 8.64
C LYS A 125 3.48 13.47 7.89
N GLY A 126 2.53 14.32 7.57
CA GLY A 126 2.75 15.52 6.75
C GLY A 126 3.19 15.19 5.32
N PHE A 127 2.72 14.06 4.76
CA PHE A 127 3.10 13.60 3.42
C PHE A 127 2.64 14.60 2.35
N SER A 128 3.59 15.12 1.60
CA SER A 128 3.39 16.22 0.66
C SER A 128 3.17 15.76 -0.78
N LYS A 129 2.73 16.69 -1.66
CA LYS A 129 2.67 16.45 -3.11
C LYS A 129 4.04 16.07 -3.69
N LYS A 130 5.13 16.58 -3.12
CA LYS A 130 6.50 16.26 -3.54
C LYS A 130 6.83 14.81 -3.19
N ASP A 131 6.47 14.35 -2.00
CA ASP A 131 6.67 12.96 -1.58
C ASP A 131 5.85 12.00 -2.45
N PHE A 132 4.60 12.39 -2.77
CA PHE A 132 3.77 11.63 -3.71
C PHE A 132 4.42 11.51 -5.09
N ALA A 133 5.02 12.59 -5.60
CA ALA A 133 5.71 12.58 -6.88
C ALA A 133 6.90 11.62 -6.89
N TYR A 134 7.68 11.57 -5.80
CA TYR A 134 8.78 10.60 -5.65
C TYR A 134 8.29 9.16 -5.63
N SER A 135 7.14 8.90 -5.02
CA SER A 135 6.52 7.56 -5.00
C SER A 135 5.94 7.14 -6.35
N HIS A 136 5.69 8.12 -7.26
CA HIS A 136 5.05 7.90 -8.57
C HIS A 136 5.85 8.52 -9.72
N PRO A 137 7.13 8.14 -9.95
CA PRO A 137 8.02 8.83 -10.88
C PRO A 137 7.56 8.77 -12.34
N ALA A 138 6.84 7.72 -12.73
CA ALA A 138 6.33 7.55 -14.09
C ALA A 138 5.00 8.30 -14.35
N GLY A 139 4.30 8.73 -13.31
CA GLY A 139 3.03 9.45 -13.43
C GLY A 139 3.21 10.88 -13.96
N LYS A 140 2.17 11.43 -14.62
CA LYS A 140 2.19 12.82 -15.12
C LYS A 140 2.57 13.83 -14.03
N LEU A 141 2.04 13.68 -12.82
CA LEU A 141 2.36 14.55 -11.69
C LEU A 141 3.80 14.35 -11.22
N GLY A 142 4.26 13.11 -11.12
CA GLY A 142 5.62 12.77 -10.76
C GLY A 142 6.62 13.41 -11.71
N LYS A 143 6.48 13.14 -13.00
CA LYS A 143 7.34 13.76 -14.03
C LYS A 143 7.39 15.28 -13.93
N LYS A 144 6.21 15.94 -13.82
CA LYS A 144 6.15 17.42 -13.74
C LYS A 144 6.89 17.99 -12.51
N LEU A 145 6.89 17.28 -11.38
CA LEU A 145 7.45 17.78 -10.12
C LEU A 145 8.91 17.37 -9.89
N ILE A 146 9.38 16.29 -10.54
CA ILE A 146 10.73 15.75 -10.30
C ILE A 146 11.67 16.08 -11.46
N THR A 147 11.16 16.22 -12.69
CA THR A 147 12.01 16.47 -13.87
C THR A 147 12.74 17.81 -13.74
N GLN A 148 14.04 17.78 -13.87
CA GLN A 148 14.93 18.95 -13.88
C GLN A 148 15.32 19.30 -15.32
N VAL A 149 15.73 20.52 -15.55
CA VAL A 149 16.19 20.96 -16.88
C VAL A 149 17.31 20.06 -17.39
N LYS A 150 18.24 19.65 -16.53
CA LYS A 150 19.35 18.75 -16.89
C LYS A 150 18.90 17.37 -17.42
N ASP A 151 17.68 16.91 -17.06
CA ASP A 151 17.14 15.60 -17.48
C ASP A 151 16.54 15.67 -18.90
N LEU A 152 16.29 16.87 -19.41
CA LEU A 152 15.66 17.12 -20.70
C LEU A 152 16.52 17.91 -21.66
N MET A 153 17.52 18.64 -21.16
CA MET A 153 18.37 19.47 -22.01
C MET A 153 19.31 18.63 -22.87
N HIS A 154 19.57 19.08 -24.06
CA HIS A 154 20.65 18.57 -24.89
C HIS A 154 22.00 18.94 -24.28
N THR A 155 22.97 18.03 -24.35
CA THR A 155 24.32 18.24 -23.80
C THR A 155 25.38 17.81 -24.80
N GLY A 156 26.59 18.37 -24.66
CA GLY A 156 27.72 18.02 -25.51
C GLY A 156 27.43 18.27 -27.00
N ASP A 157 27.63 17.24 -27.79
CA ASP A 157 27.44 17.27 -29.25
C ASP A 157 25.97 17.28 -29.68
N SER A 158 25.05 16.98 -28.76
CA SER A 158 23.61 17.04 -29.02
C SER A 158 23.03 18.45 -28.93
N ILE A 159 23.81 19.44 -28.50
CA ILE A 159 23.35 20.82 -28.48
C ILE A 159 23.35 21.37 -29.92
N PRO A 160 22.18 21.77 -30.47
CA PRO A 160 22.11 22.30 -31.82
C PRO A 160 22.95 23.60 -31.88
N LYS A 161 24.02 23.57 -32.65
CA LYS A 161 24.96 24.69 -32.77
C LYS A 161 25.28 24.93 -34.24
N VAL A 162 25.10 26.14 -34.67
CA VAL A 162 25.47 26.55 -36.03
C VAL A 162 26.41 27.75 -35.99
N ASN A 163 27.26 27.90 -37.00
CA ASN A 163 28.07 29.08 -37.17
C ASN A 163 27.17 30.30 -37.49
N GLN A 164 27.54 31.48 -37.01
CA GLN A 164 26.82 32.74 -37.25
C GLN A 164 26.61 33.03 -38.76
N LYS A 165 27.47 32.50 -39.63
CA LYS A 165 27.38 32.66 -41.09
C LYS A 165 26.59 31.55 -41.78
N THR A 166 26.01 30.58 -41.03
CA THR A 166 25.21 29.49 -41.59
C THR A 166 23.91 30.07 -42.17
N ILE A 167 23.59 29.70 -43.39
CA ILE A 167 22.32 30.07 -44.03
C ILE A 167 21.16 29.44 -43.30
N LEU A 168 20.00 30.13 -43.26
CA LEU A 168 18.84 29.77 -42.45
C LEU A 168 18.36 28.32 -42.68
N ASP A 169 18.26 27.88 -43.93
CA ASP A 169 17.82 26.56 -44.28
C ASP A 169 18.66 25.43 -43.66
N LYS A 170 19.98 25.64 -43.60
CA LYS A 170 20.90 24.70 -42.94
C LYS A 170 20.81 24.77 -41.42
N ALA A 171 20.59 25.98 -40.88
CA ALA A 171 20.43 26.12 -39.44
C ALA A 171 19.13 25.53 -38.86
N LEU A 172 18.10 25.36 -39.68
CA LEU A 172 16.83 24.76 -39.28
C LEU A 172 16.86 23.18 -39.32
N ILE A 173 17.87 22.61 -39.96
CA ILE A 173 18.04 21.16 -40.10
C ILE A 173 18.94 20.60 -38.98
N GLU A 174 19.77 21.42 -38.37
CA GLU A 174 20.63 21.07 -37.23
C GLU A 174 19.81 20.82 -35.96
#